data_b5b3ea3aa1ec5a3d1cd086e6c8ffbba1
#
_entry.id   b5b3ea3aa1ec5a3d1cd086e6c8ffbba1
#
_cell.length_a   1.000
_cell.length_b   1.000
_cell.length_c   1.000
_cell.angle_alpha   90.00
_cell.angle_beta   90.00
_cell.angle_gamma   90.00
#
_symmetry.space_group_name_H-M   'P 1'
#
loop_
_entity.id
_entity.type
_entity.pdbx_description
1 polymer ?
#
loop_
_entity_poly.entity_id
_entity_poly.type
_entity_poly.pdbx_seq_one_letter_code
_entity_poly.pdbx_strand_id
1 'polypeptide(L)'
;MTVAEAKRELEPLKDMAKDIKAVQNEIERIMTIATKMTASFDPVNISGTPKNKMEEALMKLEEYRGRLSNKVIEEVEYCMKCREKVDKIDTRTLRAILDYYYFQDKTLEKTAELIEHSYQWTYELYKTALEKYAEISST
;
A
#
# COMPACT_ATOMS: atom_id res chain seq x y z
N MET A 1 19.81 7.51 15.02
CA MET A 1 19.73 7.04 13.62
C MET A 1 20.37 8.07 12.69
N THR A 2 21.17 7.59 11.76
CA THR A 2 21.76 8.47 10.74
C THR A 2 20.80 8.66 9.56
N VAL A 3 21.09 9.63 8.70
CA VAL A 3 20.32 9.85 7.48
C VAL A 3 20.36 8.60 6.57
N ALA A 4 21.53 7.95 6.48
CA ALA A 4 21.68 6.72 5.69
C ALA A 4 20.81 5.58 6.23
N GLU A 5 20.69 5.47 7.54
CA GLU A 5 19.82 4.49 8.19
C GLU A 5 18.33 4.83 7.96
N ALA A 6 17.99 6.12 8.00
CA ALA A 6 16.62 6.58 7.70
C ALA A 6 16.24 6.21 6.27
N LYS A 7 17.12 6.42 5.31
CA LYS A 7 16.91 6.01 3.91
C LYS A 7 16.67 4.51 3.80
N ARG A 8 17.49 3.71 4.47
CA ARG A 8 17.36 2.25 4.43
C ARG A 8 16.06 1.78 5.07
N GLU A 9 15.59 2.45 6.10
CA GLU A 9 14.30 2.13 6.73
C GLU A 9 13.13 2.48 5.83
N LEU A 10 13.19 3.60 5.11
CA LEU A 10 12.09 4.08 4.27
C LEU A 10 12.06 3.47 2.87
N GLU A 11 13.21 3.08 2.32
CA GLU A 11 13.31 2.57 0.94
C GLU A 11 12.38 1.38 0.64
N PRO A 12 12.23 0.38 1.53
CA PRO A 12 11.32 -0.75 1.27
C PRO A 12 9.87 -0.35 1.08
N LEU A 13 9.46 0.82 1.59
CA LEU A 13 8.08 1.29 1.46
C LEU A 13 7.64 1.44 0.01
N LYS A 14 8.57 1.77 -0.89
CA LYS A 14 8.27 1.94 -2.31
C LYS A 14 7.78 0.63 -2.94
N ASP A 15 8.47 -0.47 -2.65
CA ASP A 15 8.07 -1.79 -3.15
C ASP A 15 6.80 -2.27 -2.46
N MET A 16 6.68 -2.03 -1.15
CA MET A 16 5.48 -2.39 -0.38
C MET A 16 4.24 -1.68 -0.90
N ALA A 17 4.36 -0.42 -1.31
CA ALA A 17 3.24 0.33 -1.90
C ALA A 17 2.72 -0.36 -3.17
N LYS A 18 3.63 -0.84 -4.01
CA LYS A 18 3.27 -1.57 -5.23
C LYS A 18 2.61 -2.90 -4.91
N ASP A 19 3.17 -3.65 -3.96
CA ASP A 19 2.65 -4.95 -3.54
C ASP A 19 1.23 -4.83 -2.97
N ILE A 20 1.03 -3.87 -2.06
CA ILE A 20 -0.28 -3.63 -1.44
C ILE A 20 -1.32 -3.28 -2.50
N LYS A 21 -0.96 -2.40 -3.44
CA LYS A 21 -1.85 -2.00 -4.52
C LYS A 21 -2.20 -3.19 -5.42
N ALA A 22 -1.21 -4.02 -5.77
CA ALA A 22 -1.43 -5.21 -6.58
C ALA A 22 -2.38 -6.20 -5.89
N VAL A 23 -2.20 -6.41 -4.58
CA VAL A 23 -3.08 -7.29 -3.80
C VAL A 23 -4.49 -6.73 -3.72
N GLN A 24 -4.65 -5.42 -3.50
CA GLN A 24 -5.96 -4.78 -3.48
C GLN A 24 -6.69 -4.95 -4.80
N ASN A 25 -6.00 -4.75 -5.92
CA ASN A 25 -6.57 -4.94 -7.25
C ASN A 25 -7.01 -6.40 -7.47
N GLU A 26 -6.20 -7.34 -7.01
CA GLU A 26 -6.51 -8.77 -7.13
C GLU A 26 -7.73 -9.14 -6.29
N ILE A 27 -7.84 -8.62 -5.08
CA ILE A 27 -9.01 -8.84 -4.21
C ILE A 27 -10.27 -8.30 -4.87
N GLU A 28 -10.21 -7.09 -5.45
CA GLU A 28 -11.35 -6.51 -6.17
C GLU A 28 -11.78 -7.38 -7.35
N ARG A 29 -10.81 -7.91 -8.10
CA ARG A 29 -11.07 -8.82 -9.22
C ARG A 29 -11.77 -10.09 -8.74
N ILE A 30 -11.29 -10.68 -7.65
CA ILE A 30 -11.87 -11.87 -7.04
C ILE A 30 -13.31 -11.61 -6.59
N MET A 31 -13.55 -10.48 -5.95
CA MET A 31 -14.90 -10.10 -5.49
C MET A 31 -15.85 -9.90 -6.66
N THR A 32 -15.37 -9.33 -7.77
CA THR A 32 -16.16 -9.18 -8.99
C THR A 32 -16.54 -10.55 -9.56
N ILE A 33 -15.58 -11.49 -9.61
CA ILE A 33 -15.84 -12.86 -10.08
C ILE A 33 -16.88 -13.54 -9.18
N ALA A 34 -16.73 -13.43 -7.88
CA ALA A 34 -17.66 -14.03 -6.92
C ALA A 34 -19.08 -13.45 -7.08
N THR A 35 -19.20 -12.14 -7.29
CA THR A 35 -20.48 -11.48 -7.53
C THR A 35 -21.13 -11.99 -8.82
N LYS A 36 -20.36 -12.12 -9.89
CA LYS A 36 -20.87 -12.64 -11.17
C LYS A 36 -21.31 -14.09 -11.04
N MET A 37 -20.57 -14.92 -10.32
CA MET A 37 -20.94 -16.31 -10.08
C MET A 37 -22.25 -16.40 -9.32
N THR A 38 -22.43 -15.57 -8.30
CA THR A 38 -23.66 -15.51 -7.51
C THR A 38 -24.84 -15.01 -8.34
N ALA A 39 -24.62 -13.98 -9.14
CA ALA A 39 -25.67 -13.39 -10.00
C ALA A 39 -26.11 -14.32 -11.12
N SER A 40 -25.22 -15.16 -11.64
CA SER A 40 -25.53 -16.10 -12.70
C SER A 40 -26.10 -17.43 -12.18
N PHE A 41 -26.17 -17.60 -10.86
CA PHE A 41 -26.77 -18.79 -10.26
C PHE A 41 -28.28 -18.78 -10.46
N ASP A 42 -28.77 -19.81 -11.13
CA ASP A 42 -30.21 -20.00 -11.38
C ASP A 42 -30.72 -21.13 -10.48
N PRO A 43 -31.54 -20.83 -9.47
CA PRO A 43 -32.05 -21.86 -8.56
C PRO A 43 -33.03 -22.83 -9.23
N VAL A 44 -33.53 -22.48 -10.42
CA VAL A 44 -34.48 -23.33 -11.17
C VAL A 44 -33.74 -24.42 -11.96
N ASN A 45 -32.47 -24.19 -12.27
CA ASN A 45 -31.64 -25.14 -13.04
C ASN A 45 -30.90 -26.11 -12.12
N ILE A 46 -31.66 -26.84 -11.34
CA ILE A 46 -31.14 -27.68 -10.26
C ILE A 46 -30.43 -28.93 -10.77
N SER A 47 -30.74 -29.37 -12.00
CA SER A 47 -30.23 -30.64 -12.51
C SER A 47 -28.89 -30.58 -13.23
N GLY A 48 -28.37 -29.38 -13.52
CA GLY A 48 -27.20 -29.21 -14.34
C GLY A 48 -25.92 -29.07 -13.55
N THR A 49 -25.82 -28.10 -12.65
CA THR A 49 -24.64 -27.83 -11.86
C THR A 49 -24.98 -27.95 -10.39
N PRO A 50 -24.34 -28.90 -9.70
CA PRO A 50 -24.60 -29.02 -8.27
C PRO A 50 -24.31 -27.71 -7.57
N LYS A 51 -25.23 -27.27 -6.72
CA LYS A 51 -25.08 -26.13 -5.84
C LYS A 51 -23.76 -26.20 -5.08
N ASN A 52 -23.34 -27.43 -4.77
CA ASN A 52 -22.07 -27.71 -4.05
C ASN A 52 -20.84 -27.22 -4.80
N LYS A 53 -20.81 -27.31 -6.14
CA LYS A 53 -19.66 -26.84 -6.93
C LYS A 53 -19.49 -25.33 -6.84
N MET A 54 -20.60 -24.61 -6.86
CA MET A 54 -20.59 -23.16 -6.74
C MET A 54 -20.13 -22.74 -5.34
N GLU A 55 -20.65 -23.40 -4.32
CA GLU A 55 -20.27 -23.15 -2.93
C GLU A 55 -18.78 -23.43 -2.72
N GLU A 56 -18.26 -24.55 -3.27
CA GLU A 56 -16.85 -24.87 -3.23
C GLU A 56 -15.98 -23.81 -3.90
N ALA A 57 -16.41 -23.34 -5.06
CA ALA A 57 -15.68 -22.30 -5.79
C ALA A 57 -15.64 -20.99 -5.01
N LEU A 58 -16.76 -20.59 -4.40
CA LEU A 58 -16.83 -19.41 -3.56
C LEU A 58 -15.94 -19.54 -2.32
N MET A 59 -15.92 -20.70 -1.70
CA MET A 59 -15.05 -20.99 -0.56
C MET A 59 -13.57 -20.88 -0.94
N LYS A 60 -13.20 -21.42 -2.10
CA LYS A 60 -11.82 -21.33 -2.61
C LYS A 60 -11.40 -19.88 -2.88
N LEU A 61 -12.31 -19.09 -3.42
CA LEU A 61 -12.06 -17.65 -3.65
C LEU A 61 -11.87 -16.92 -2.33
N GLU A 62 -12.68 -17.23 -1.33
CA GLU A 62 -12.57 -16.61 0.00
C GLU A 62 -11.26 -16.98 0.69
N GLU A 63 -10.84 -18.24 0.60
CA GLU A 63 -9.55 -18.70 1.11
C GLU A 63 -8.40 -17.99 0.43
N TYR A 64 -8.48 -17.83 -0.90
CA TYR A 64 -7.47 -17.13 -1.69
C TYR A 64 -7.38 -15.67 -1.28
N ARG A 65 -8.52 -15.02 -1.11
CA ARG A 65 -8.58 -13.63 -0.63
C ARG A 65 -7.92 -13.49 0.74
N GLY A 66 -8.21 -14.42 1.64
CA GLY A 66 -7.61 -14.45 2.98
C GLY A 66 -6.09 -14.58 2.93
N ARG A 67 -5.57 -15.44 2.05
CA ARG A 67 -4.12 -15.62 1.87
C ARG A 67 -3.46 -14.37 1.31
N LEU A 68 -4.11 -13.70 0.37
CA LEU A 68 -3.60 -12.43 -0.18
C LEU A 68 -3.53 -11.36 0.91
N SER A 69 -4.57 -11.26 1.73
CA SER A 69 -4.60 -10.29 2.83
C SER A 69 -3.49 -10.58 3.84
N ASN A 70 -3.31 -11.83 4.22
CA ASN A 70 -2.26 -12.24 5.17
C ASN A 70 -0.87 -11.95 4.65
N LYS A 71 -0.66 -12.10 3.34
CA LYS A 71 0.62 -11.87 2.69
C LYS A 71 1.13 -10.44 2.91
N VAL A 72 0.24 -9.46 2.98
CA VAL A 72 0.63 -8.06 3.11
C VAL A 72 0.51 -7.50 4.52
N ILE A 73 0.04 -8.28 5.49
CA ILE A 73 -0.12 -7.79 6.87
C ILE A 73 1.20 -7.24 7.43
N GLU A 74 2.30 -7.98 7.29
CA GLU A 74 3.61 -7.54 7.79
C GLU A 74 4.07 -6.24 7.11
N GLU A 75 3.79 -6.13 5.81
CA GLU A 75 4.14 -4.91 5.06
C GLU A 75 3.32 -3.71 5.53
N VAL A 76 2.02 -3.92 5.77
CA VAL A 76 1.13 -2.88 6.30
C VAL A 76 1.59 -2.43 7.68
N GLU A 77 1.94 -3.37 8.55
CA GLU A 77 2.44 -3.05 9.90
C GLU A 77 3.74 -2.24 9.83
N TYR A 78 4.63 -2.62 8.93
CA TYR A 78 5.88 -1.87 8.71
C TYR A 78 5.59 -0.45 8.24
N CYS A 79 4.69 -0.31 7.27
CA CYS A 79 4.26 1.01 6.77
C CYS A 79 3.68 1.87 7.89
N MET A 80 2.86 1.28 8.77
CA MET A 80 2.25 2.00 9.89
C MET A 80 3.30 2.51 10.87
N LYS A 81 4.33 1.73 11.17
CA LYS A 81 5.44 2.15 12.03
C LYS A 81 6.17 3.36 11.46
N CYS A 82 6.48 3.31 10.17
CA CYS A 82 7.15 4.43 9.50
C CYS A 82 6.24 5.65 9.43
N ARG A 83 4.95 5.43 9.20
CA ARG A 83 3.94 6.50 9.15
C ARG A 83 3.86 7.25 10.49
N GLU A 84 3.88 6.53 11.60
CA GLU A 84 3.88 7.14 12.93
C GLU A 84 5.04 8.11 13.11
N LYS A 85 6.23 7.72 12.63
CA LYS A 85 7.42 8.58 12.71
C LYS A 85 7.27 9.81 11.81
N VAL A 86 6.79 9.63 10.58
CA VAL A 86 6.57 10.74 9.64
C VAL A 86 5.57 11.73 10.22
N ASP A 87 4.50 11.24 10.85
CA ASP A 87 3.46 12.09 11.43
C ASP A 87 3.97 12.96 12.57
N LYS A 88 5.08 12.59 13.19
CA LYS A 88 5.72 13.40 14.24
C LYS A 88 6.55 14.56 13.71
N ILE A 89 6.81 14.59 12.40
CA ILE A 89 7.49 15.72 11.78
C ILE A 89 6.53 16.91 11.77
N ASP A 90 6.96 18.04 12.31
CA ASP A 90 6.10 19.20 12.50
C ASP A 90 5.85 20.02 11.24
N THR A 91 6.69 19.87 10.23
CA THR A 91 6.57 20.63 8.98
C THR A 91 5.75 19.85 7.94
N ARG A 92 4.59 20.41 7.57
CA ARG A 92 3.66 19.78 6.63
C ARG A 92 4.31 19.42 5.29
N THR A 93 5.12 20.31 4.72
CA THR A 93 5.77 20.09 3.44
C THR A 93 6.74 18.90 3.51
N LEU A 94 7.49 18.78 4.60
CA LEU A 94 8.42 17.65 4.79
C LEU A 94 7.68 16.33 4.89
N ARG A 95 6.56 16.31 5.64
CA ARG A 95 5.71 15.11 5.70
C ARG A 95 5.18 14.72 4.32
N ALA A 96 4.73 15.71 3.56
CA ALA A 96 4.19 15.50 2.22
C ALA A 96 5.23 14.89 1.28
N ILE A 97 6.47 15.37 1.33
CA ILE A 97 7.56 14.85 0.49
C ILE A 97 7.81 13.37 0.79
N LEU A 98 7.92 13.01 2.07
CA LEU A 98 8.14 11.60 2.44
C LEU A 98 6.94 10.74 2.05
N ASP A 99 5.73 11.26 2.20
CA ASP A 99 4.52 10.55 1.82
C ASP A 99 4.47 10.27 0.31
N TYR A 100 4.64 11.28 -0.52
CA TYR A 100 4.61 11.11 -1.97
C TYR A 100 5.74 10.20 -2.47
N TYR A 101 6.94 10.41 -1.96
CA TYR A 101 8.12 9.71 -2.46
C TYR A 101 8.18 8.26 -2.00
N TYR A 102 7.97 7.99 -0.70
CA TYR A 102 8.11 6.64 -0.14
C TYR A 102 6.80 5.86 -0.04
N PHE A 103 5.75 6.49 0.45
CA PHE A 103 4.48 5.77 0.67
C PHE A 103 3.66 5.62 -0.61
N GLN A 104 3.77 6.58 -1.52
CA GLN A 104 3.04 6.54 -2.79
C GLN A 104 3.93 6.18 -3.98
N ASP A 105 5.21 5.93 -3.75
CA ASP A 105 6.18 5.54 -4.78
C ASP A 105 6.21 6.49 -5.99
N LYS A 106 6.14 7.80 -5.73
CA LYS A 106 6.26 8.80 -6.78
C LYS A 106 7.72 9.23 -6.93
N THR A 107 8.08 9.74 -8.11
CA THR A 107 9.41 10.29 -8.33
C THR A 107 9.57 11.63 -7.62
N LEU A 108 10.81 12.08 -7.43
CA LEU A 108 11.04 13.42 -6.87
C LEU A 108 10.53 14.51 -7.81
N GLU A 109 10.62 14.30 -9.13
CA GLU A 109 10.06 15.22 -10.12
C GLU A 109 8.55 15.38 -9.94
N LYS A 110 7.85 14.27 -9.78
CA LYS A 110 6.40 14.29 -9.56
C LYS A 110 6.07 14.89 -8.21
N THR A 111 6.84 14.59 -7.19
CA THR A 111 6.68 15.17 -5.86
C THR A 111 6.82 16.69 -5.92
N ALA A 112 7.83 17.19 -6.65
CA ALA A 112 8.03 18.63 -6.84
C ALA A 112 6.82 19.31 -7.47
N GLU A 113 6.23 18.68 -8.49
CA GLU A 113 5.00 19.18 -9.11
C GLU A 113 3.85 19.26 -8.10
N LEU A 114 3.68 18.21 -7.31
CA LEU A 114 2.56 18.10 -6.36
C LEU A 114 2.66 19.12 -5.21
N ILE A 115 3.87 19.43 -4.77
CA ILE A 115 4.08 20.43 -3.71
C ILE A 115 4.32 21.83 -4.25
N GLU A 116 4.30 21.98 -5.57
CA GLU A 116 4.48 23.28 -6.26
C GLU A 116 5.82 23.94 -5.95
N HIS A 117 6.90 23.17 -5.97
CA HIS A 117 8.26 23.66 -5.79
C HIS A 117 9.14 23.17 -6.95
N SER A 118 10.29 23.82 -7.13
CA SER A 118 11.28 23.36 -8.11
C SER A 118 11.84 22.01 -7.66
N TYR A 119 12.35 21.23 -8.62
CA TYR A 119 13.01 19.96 -8.31
C TYR A 119 14.17 20.14 -7.35
N GLN A 120 15.01 21.11 -7.60
CA GLN A 120 16.19 21.37 -6.77
C GLN A 120 15.81 21.70 -5.33
N TRP A 121 14.81 22.57 -5.15
CA TRP A 121 14.32 22.92 -3.81
C TRP A 121 13.68 21.72 -3.12
N THR A 122 12.92 20.94 -3.86
CA THR A 122 12.30 19.70 -3.35
C THR A 122 13.37 18.70 -2.88
N TYR A 123 14.46 18.57 -3.64
CA TYR A 123 15.57 17.68 -3.25
C TYR A 123 16.21 18.14 -1.94
N GLU A 124 16.41 19.44 -1.76
CA GLU A 124 16.94 19.98 -0.50
C GLU A 124 15.97 19.74 0.67
N LEU A 125 14.68 19.95 0.45
CA LEU A 125 13.67 19.66 1.47
C LEU A 125 13.59 18.16 1.78
N TYR A 126 13.77 17.31 0.78
CA TYR A 126 13.84 15.87 0.98
C TYR A 126 14.97 15.47 1.93
N LYS A 127 16.14 16.05 1.74
CA LYS A 127 17.28 15.80 2.65
C LYS A 127 16.97 16.24 4.07
N THR A 128 16.35 17.39 4.22
CA THR A 128 15.92 17.89 5.53
C THR A 128 14.88 16.98 6.16
N ALA A 129 13.93 16.47 5.36
CA ALA A 129 12.93 15.53 5.84
C ALA A 129 13.55 14.24 6.40
N LEU A 130 14.59 13.73 5.73
CA LEU A 130 15.33 12.56 6.20
C LEU A 130 16.05 12.84 7.52
N GLU A 131 16.63 14.02 7.66
CA GLU A 131 17.27 14.44 8.91
C GLU A 131 16.26 14.47 10.06
N LYS A 132 15.07 15.03 9.81
CA LYS A 132 14.00 15.10 10.81
C LYS A 132 13.49 13.70 11.19
N TYR A 133 13.34 12.83 10.21
CA TYR A 133 12.96 11.43 10.45
C TYR A 133 13.99 10.73 11.33
N ALA A 134 15.27 10.93 11.03
CA ALA A 134 16.36 10.35 11.80
C ALA A 134 16.37 10.85 13.25
N GLU A 135 16.13 12.13 13.46
CA GLU A 135 16.01 12.71 14.80
C GLU A 135 14.88 12.10 15.60
N ILE A 136 13.71 11.95 14.99
CA ILE A 136 12.53 11.36 15.63
C ILE A 136 12.81 9.90 16.01
N SER A 137 13.48 9.16 15.14
CA SER A 137 13.83 7.76 15.40
C SER A 137 14.85 7.57 16.52
N SER A 138 15.58 8.61 16.87
CA SER A 138 16.61 8.56 17.92
C SER A 138 16.09 8.87 19.32
N THR A 139 14.83 9.29 19.41
CA THR A 139 14.20 9.63 20.71
C THR A 139 13.29 8.47 21.28
#